data_ce0cc32d4429cb2b691622b719ca94b7
#
_entry.id   ce0cc32d4429cb2b691622b719ca94b7
#
_cell.length_a   1.000
_cell.length_b   1.000
_cell.length_c   1.000
_cell.angle_alpha   90.00
_cell.angle_beta   90.00
_cell.angle_gamma   90.00
#
_symmetry.space_group_name_H-M   'P 1'
#
loop_
_entity.id
_entity.type
_entity.pdbx_description
1 polymer ?
#
loop_
_entity_poly.entity_id
_entity_poly.type
_entity_poly.pdbx_seq_one_letter_code
_entity_poly.pdbx_strand_id
1 'polypeptide(L)'
;MLKKILVFCSILFAFQSMVLAQNEIVKPLTIGQTVTLKSKILKEERTLNIYLPLGFDKAKSYPVIYLLDGSMNEDFIHVSGLVQFFNQMYAMPQTILVGIANVDRKRDFTYHTDVKDLQKDYPTTGHSDQFISFLEKELKPYVESHYKTTDTYIFGQSLGGLLATEILLKKPEMFNNYFIISPSLWWDDQSLIKQAKQLLSKSPDTKKFVYVSVGKGEHPVMVKDAESIYDILKNSNKKNWTVEYKMMEGDNHATILHRSLYEGLVKMFPYKEPK
;
A
#
# COMPACT_ATOMS: atom_id res chain seq x y z
N MET A 1 8.20 10.82 77.10
CA MET A 1 7.41 11.10 75.89
C MET A 1 8.24 11.01 74.60
N LEU A 2 9.46 11.50 74.56
CA LEU A 2 10.29 11.52 73.32
C LEU A 2 10.63 10.14 72.77
N LYS A 3 10.89 9.10 73.61
CA LYS A 3 11.19 7.73 73.12
C LYS A 3 10.01 7.02 72.43
N LYS A 4 8.76 7.34 72.80
CA LYS A 4 7.56 6.75 72.16
C LYS A 4 7.26 7.38 70.76
N ILE A 5 7.63 8.65 70.63
CA ILE A 5 7.48 9.37 69.32
C ILE A 5 8.50 8.86 68.30
N LEU A 6 9.74 8.58 68.70
CA LEU A 6 10.78 8.04 67.81
C LEU A 6 10.44 6.63 67.26
N VAL A 7 9.82 5.76 68.09
CA VAL A 7 9.42 4.41 67.66
C VAL A 7 8.25 4.47 66.68
N PHE A 8 7.32 5.42 66.95
CA PHE A 8 6.17 5.58 66.00
C PHE A 8 6.58 6.13 64.61
N CYS A 9 7.55 7.08 64.61
CA CYS A 9 8.11 7.58 63.32
C CYS A 9 8.93 6.51 62.58
N SER A 10 9.65 5.63 63.28
CA SER A 10 10.40 4.53 62.65
C SER A 10 9.49 3.47 62.02
N ILE A 11 8.31 3.22 62.61
CA ILE A 11 7.31 2.29 62.05
C ILE A 11 6.60 2.89 60.82
N LEU A 12 6.32 4.21 60.84
CA LEU A 12 5.77 4.89 59.65
C LEU A 12 6.75 4.91 58.46
N PHE A 13 8.06 5.05 58.75
CA PHE A 13 9.09 5.03 57.68
C PHE A 13 9.32 3.61 57.10
N ALA A 14 9.10 2.56 57.92
CA ALA A 14 9.20 1.18 57.45
C ALA A 14 8.02 0.76 56.56
N PHE A 15 6.86 1.43 56.65
CA PHE A 15 5.70 1.17 55.80
C PHE A 15 5.75 1.88 54.44
N GLN A 16 6.58 2.91 54.29
CA GLN A 16 6.75 3.62 53.02
C GLN A 16 7.72 2.92 52.05
N SER A 17 8.43 1.88 52.47
CA SER A 17 9.41 1.17 51.63
C SER A 17 8.88 -0.10 50.97
N MET A 18 7.60 -0.45 51.15
CA MET A 18 6.94 -1.49 50.35
C MET A 18 6.17 -0.90 49.16
N VAL A 19 6.80 -0.05 48.40
CA VAL A 19 6.45 0.03 46.97
C VAL A 19 6.97 -1.28 46.38
N LEU A 20 6.07 -2.24 46.23
CA LEU A 20 6.32 -3.43 45.44
C LEU A 20 6.80 -2.94 44.06
N ALA A 21 8.10 -3.04 43.83
CA ALA A 21 8.62 -2.94 42.47
C ALA A 21 7.93 -4.06 41.69
N GLN A 22 6.83 -3.72 41.02
CA GLN A 22 6.22 -4.64 40.06
C GLN A 22 7.33 -4.98 39.06
N ASN A 23 7.70 -6.25 38.99
CA ASN A 23 8.61 -6.72 37.97
C ASN A 23 7.92 -6.53 36.62
N GLU A 24 8.17 -5.36 36.00
CA GLU A 24 7.66 -5.03 34.69
C GLU A 24 8.42 -5.85 33.65
N ILE A 25 7.70 -6.64 32.88
CA ILE A 25 8.25 -7.39 31.74
C ILE A 25 7.87 -6.62 30.48
N VAL A 26 8.76 -5.81 29.97
CA VAL A 26 8.59 -5.09 28.69
C VAL A 26 9.00 -6.00 27.54
N LYS A 27 8.11 -6.14 26.55
CA LYS A 27 8.39 -6.87 25.30
C LYS A 27 8.09 -5.96 24.12
N PRO A 28 8.88 -6.04 23.03
CA PRO A 28 8.55 -5.33 21.79
C PRO A 28 7.18 -5.74 21.26
N LEU A 29 6.37 -4.77 20.82
CA LEU A 29 5.18 -5.00 20.00
C LEU A 29 5.61 -5.07 18.53
N THR A 30 5.66 -6.26 17.95
CA THR A 30 6.12 -6.48 16.59
C THR A 30 4.93 -6.51 15.64
N ILE A 31 4.90 -5.61 14.65
CA ILE A 31 3.88 -5.55 13.59
C ILE A 31 4.28 -6.42 12.40
N GLY A 32 5.58 -6.50 12.10
CA GLY A 32 6.11 -7.22 10.96
C GLY A 32 7.62 -7.37 11.03
N GLN A 33 8.24 -7.62 9.90
CA GLN A 33 9.69 -7.71 9.76
C GLN A 33 10.19 -6.86 8.61
N THR A 34 11.40 -6.32 8.72
CA THR A 34 12.08 -5.60 7.65
C THR A 34 13.10 -6.51 6.99
N VAL A 35 13.08 -6.53 5.66
CA VAL A 35 14.01 -7.30 4.82
C VAL A 35 14.74 -6.35 3.88
N THR A 36 16.04 -6.52 3.72
CA THR A 36 16.83 -5.84 2.68
C THR A 36 17.06 -6.77 1.51
N LEU A 37 16.54 -6.42 0.35
CA LEU A 37 16.70 -7.14 -0.92
C LEU A 37 17.72 -6.41 -1.80
N LYS A 38 18.81 -7.08 -2.18
CA LYS A 38 19.78 -6.54 -3.13
C LYS A 38 19.27 -6.73 -4.55
N SER A 39 18.88 -5.65 -5.20
CA SER A 39 18.44 -5.67 -6.58
C SER A 39 19.61 -5.61 -7.55
N LYS A 40 19.66 -6.56 -8.47
CA LYS A 40 20.60 -6.54 -9.60
C LYS A 40 20.12 -5.61 -10.70
N ILE A 41 18.81 -5.50 -10.88
CA ILE A 41 18.17 -4.65 -11.90
C ILE A 41 18.37 -3.19 -11.55
N LEU A 42 18.06 -2.81 -10.29
CA LEU A 42 18.17 -1.43 -9.82
C LEU A 42 19.59 -1.07 -9.35
N LYS A 43 20.48 -2.08 -9.15
CA LYS A 43 21.85 -1.94 -8.64
C LYS A 43 21.94 -1.25 -7.28
N GLU A 44 20.95 -1.51 -6.43
CA GLU A 44 20.83 -0.92 -5.10
C GLU A 44 20.13 -1.88 -4.14
N GLU A 45 20.13 -1.53 -2.86
CA GLU A 45 19.38 -2.24 -1.83
C GLU A 45 17.97 -1.67 -1.70
N ARG A 46 16.98 -2.57 -1.58
CA ARG A 46 15.56 -2.24 -1.36
C ARG A 46 15.11 -2.75 0.00
N THR A 47 14.53 -1.86 0.77
CA THR A 47 13.90 -2.22 2.05
C THR A 47 12.46 -2.64 1.80
N LEU A 48 12.12 -3.81 2.31
CA LEU A 48 10.77 -4.36 2.30
C LEU A 48 10.28 -4.48 3.75
N ASN A 49 9.09 -3.97 4.03
CA ASN A 49 8.41 -4.18 5.31
C ASN A 49 7.30 -5.22 5.10
N ILE A 50 7.37 -6.34 5.81
CA ILE A 50 6.47 -7.47 5.59
C ILE A 50 5.62 -7.70 6.84
N TYR A 51 4.30 -7.54 6.70
CA TYR A 51 3.32 -7.94 7.68
C TYR A 51 2.78 -9.33 7.33
N LEU A 52 2.75 -10.21 8.32
CA LEU A 52 2.11 -11.52 8.21
C LEU A 52 0.83 -11.55 9.04
N PRO A 53 -0.28 -12.09 8.52
CA PRO A 53 -1.55 -12.12 9.25
C PRO A 53 -1.44 -12.97 10.53
N LEU A 54 -2.32 -12.69 11.50
CA LEU A 54 -2.37 -13.44 12.75
C LEU A 54 -2.60 -14.94 12.47
N GLY A 55 -1.79 -15.79 13.08
CA GLY A 55 -1.85 -17.23 12.85
C GLY A 55 -1.29 -17.66 11.49
N PHE A 56 -0.39 -16.87 10.91
CA PHE A 56 0.31 -17.25 9.68
C PHE A 56 0.90 -18.65 9.77
N ASP A 57 0.66 -19.46 8.74
CA ASP A 57 1.12 -20.85 8.61
C ASP A 57 1.81 -21.04 7.25
N LYS A 58 3.09 -21.37 7.26
CA LYS A 58 3.88 -21.59 6.02
C LYS A 58 3.30 -22.67 5.10
N ALA A 59 2.48 -23.58 5.61
CA ALA A 59 1.84 -24.60 4.80
C ALA A 59 0.70 -24.08 3.95
N LYS A 60 0.08 -22.95 4.35
CA LYS A 60 -1.08 -22.34 3.69
C LYS A 60 -0.66 -21.34 2.62
N SER A 61 -1.61 -21.04 1.73
CA SER A 61 -1.44 -20.03 0.67
C SER A 61 -2.19 -18.75 1.02
N TYR A 62 -1.63 -17.59 0.66
CA TYR A 62 -2.14 -16.28 1.03
C TYR A 62 -2.19 -15.32 -0.16
N PRO A 63 -3.19 -14.45 -0.23
CA PRO A 63 -3.12 -13.27 -1.06
C PRO A 63 -1.98 -12.35 -0.60
N VAL A 64 -1.41 -11.57 -1.52
CA VAL A 64 -0.31 -10.65 -1.22
C VAL A 64 -0.63 -9.25 -1.74
N ILE A 65 -0.60 -8.27 -0.85
CA ILE A 65 -0.65 -6.84 -1.20
C ILE A 65 0.78 -6.32 -1.33
N TYR A 66 1.10 -5.73 -2.47
CA TYR A 66 2.30 -4.95 -2.72
C TYR A 66 1.93 -3.48 -2.55
N LEU A 67 2.43 -2.86 -1.48
CA LEU A 67 2.17 -1.47 -1.13
C LEU A 67 3.34 -0.60 -1.58
N LEU A 68 3.09 0.28 -2.53
CA LEU A 68 4.02 1.36 -2.89
C LEU A 68 4.05 2.40 -1.75
N ASP A 69 5.13 3.17 -1.64
CA ASP A 69 5.35 4.09 -0.51
C ASP A 69 5.29 3.38 0.86
N GLY A 70 5.78 2.13 0.90
CA GLY A 70 5.60 1.19 2.00
C GLY A 70 6.68 1.24 3.08
N SER A 71 7.33 2.39 3.33
CA SER A 71 8.25 2.52 4.46
C SER A 71 7.52 2.66 5.80
N MET A 72 8.26 2.46 6.89
CA MET A 72 7.71 2.60 8.25
C MET A 72 7.26 4.03 8.57
N ASN A 73 7.85 5.02 7.89
CA ASN A 73 7.53 6.45 8.06
C ASN A 73 6.51 6.96 7.03
N GLU A 74 6.06 6.09 6.14
CA GLU A 74 5.05 6.37 5.13
C GLU A 74 3.79 5.53 5.43
N ASP A 75 3.35 4.69 4.51
CA ASP A 75 2.01 4.09 4.55
C ASP A 75 1.95 2.70 5.22
N PHE A 76 3.11 2.05 5.49
CA PHE A 76 3.12 0.66 5.96
C PHE A 76 2.32 0.45 7.25
N ILE A 77 2.49 1.32 8.25
CA ILE A 77 1.88 1.11 9.58
C ILE A 77 0.35 1.16 9.50
N HIS A 78 -0.19 2.23 8.92
CA HIS A 78 -1.65 2.37 8.88
C HIS A 78 -2.31 1.38 7.93
N VAL A 79 -1.64 0.98 6.84
CA VAL A 79 -2.17 -0.03 5.91
C VAL A 79 -2.10 -1.43 6.53
N SER A 80 -1.05 -1.77 7.28
CA SER A 80 -1.00 -3.05 8.01
C SER A 80 -2.13 -3.17 9.03
N GLY A 81 -2.44 -2.08 9.77
CA GLY A 81 -3.59 -2.04 10.67
C GLY A 81 -4.93 -2.20 9.94
N LEU A 82 -5.06 -1.58 8.77
CA LEU A 82 -6.26 -1.73 7.94
C LEU A 82 -6.42 -3.18 7.44
N VAL A 83 -5.36 -3.80 6.93
CA VAL A 83 -5.36 -5.21 6.50
C VAL A 83 -5.74 -6.13 7.68
N GLN A 84 -5.15 -5.91 8.86
CA GLN A 84 -5.50 -6.66 10.07
C GLN A 84 -7.00 -6.55 10.38
N PHE A 85 -7.54 -5.34 10.36
CA PHE A 85 -8.95 -5.08 10.64
C PHE A 85 -9.86 -5.82 9.65
N PHE A 86 -9.57 -5.74 8.36
CA PHE A 86 -10.36 -6.43 7.34
C PHE A 86 -10.25 -7.96 7.42
N ASN A 87 -9.08 -8.50 7.77
CA ASN A 87 -8.91 -9.94 7.99
C ASN A 87 -9.72 -10.46 9.18
N GLN A 88 -10.03 -9.62 10.15
CA GLN A 88 -10.79 -10.00 11.35
C GLN A 88 -12.30 -9.77 11.20
N MET A 89 -12.70 -8.67 10.57
CA MET A 89 -14.07 -8.17 10.61
C MET A 89 -14.83 -8.35 9.30
N TYR A 90 -14.13 -8.58 8.17
CA TYR A 90 -14.73 -8.65 6.85
C TYR A 90 -14.45 -10.01 6.19
N ALA A 91 -15.05 -10.22 5.01
CA ALA A 91 -14.82 -11.43 4.22
C ALA A 91 -13.45 -11.47 3.51
N MET A 92 -12.52 -10.59 3.91
CA MET A 92 -11.17 -10.58 3.38
C MET A 92 -10.38 -11.78 3.89
N PRO A 93 -9.79 -12.61 3.01
CA PRO A 93 -8.94 -13.70 3.45
C PRO A 93 -7.70 -13.18 4.19
N GLN A 94 -7.09 -14.01 5.03
CA GLN A 94 -5.83 -13.69 5.68
C GLN A 94 -4.79 -13.31 4.61
N THR A 95 -4.24 -12.11 4.67
CA THR A 95 -3.47 -11.49 3.59
C THR A 95 -2.10 -11.02 4.09
N ILE A 96 -1.05 -11.29 3.31
CA ILE A 96 0.31 -10.77 3.53
C ILE A 96 0.37 -9.36 2.96
N LEU A 97 1.03 -8.42 3.67
CA LEU A 97 1.35 -7.10 3.14
C LEU A 97 2.87 -6.97 2.96
N VAL A 98 3.29 -6.58 1.77
CA VAL A 98 4.68 -6.28 1.41
C VAL A 98 4.77 -4.80 1.07
N GLY A 99 5.23 -4.00 2.02
CA GLY A 99 5.51 -2.58 1.83
C GLY A 99 6.88 -2.39 1.19
N ILE A 100 6.94 -1.65 0.10
CA ILE A 100 8.14 -1.37 -0.67
C ILE A 100 8.58 0.05 -0.33
N ALA A 101 9.67 0.19 0.43
CA ALA A 101 10.21 1.48 0.80
C ALA A 101 10.87 2.17 -0.40
N ASN A 102 10.71 3.50 -0.46
CA ASN A 102 11.32 4.31 -1.50
C ASN A 102 12.84 4.47 -1.31
N VAL A 103 13.58 4.52 -2.42
CA VAL A 103 14.94 5.01 -2.50
C VAL A 103 14.93 6.34 -3.28
N ASP A 104 14.44 6.31 -4.51
CA ASP A 104 14.15 7.51 -5.30
C ASP A 104 12.76 7.35 -5.94
N ARG A 105 11.77 7.92 -5.25
CA ARG A 105 10.36 7.81 -5.64
C ARG A 105 10.06 8.40 -7.01
N LYS A 106 10.69 9.54 -7.34
CA LYS A 106 10.49 10.22 -8.62
C LYS A 106 11.04 9.39 -9.76
N ARG A 107 12.24 8.83 -9.59
CA ARG A 107 12.88 7.94 -10.56
C ARG A 107 12.02 6.70 -10.82
N ASP A 108 11.57 6.06 -9.76
CA ASP A 108 10.98 4.72 -9.80
C ASP A 108 9.53 4.71 -10.25
N PHE A 109 8.78 5.80 -10.00
CA PHE A 109 7.34 5.82 -10.21
C PHE A 109 6.92 6.62 -11.45
N THR A 110 7.87 7.16 -12.20
CA THR A 110 7.58 7.93 -13.41
C THR A 110 8.31 7.36 -14.62
N TYR A 111 7.61 7.28 -15.73
CA TYR A 111 8.21 6.94 -17.03
C TYR A 111 8.79 8.20 -17.69
N HIS A 112 9.60 7.98 -18.73
CA HIS A 112 10.27 9.05 -19.47
C HIS A 112 9.28 10.13 -19.94
N THR A 113 9.69 11.37 -19.88
CA THR A 113 8.98 12.54 -20.39
C THR A 113 9.92 13.46 -21.15
N ASP A 114 9.42 14.05 -22.23
CA ASP A 114 10.11 15.12 -22.97
C ASP A 114 9.69 16.53 -22.55
N VAL A 115 8.76 16.66 -21.61
CA VAL A 115 8.29 17.93 -21.07
C VAL A 115 9.38 18.55 -20.19
N LYS A 116 9.95 19.67 -20.65
CA LYS A 116 11.14 20.31 -20.05
C LYS A 116 10.94 20.73 -18.60
N ASP A 117 9.78 21.25 -18.24
CA ASP A 117 9.49 21.66 -16.87
C ASP A 117 9.44 20.44 -15.95
N LEU A 118 8.86 19.31 -16.40
CA LEU A 118 8.87 18.07 -15.64
C LEU A 118 10.28 17.50 -15.46
N GLN A 119 11.13 17.55 -16.50
CA GLN A 119 12.53 17.13 -16.38
C GLN A 119 13.31 17.99 -15.38
N LYS A 120 13.01 19.29 -15.30
CA LYS A 120 13.61 20.21 -14.34
C LYS A 120 13.14 19.94 -12.91
N ASP A 121 11.84 19.76 -12.71
CA ASP A 121 11.25 19.57 -11.37
C ASP A 121 11.43 18.14 -10.83
N TYR A 122 11.64 17.20 -11.74
CA TYR A 122 11.84 15.78 -11.45
C TYR A 122 13.12 15.26 -12.15
N PRO A 123 14.32 15.71 -11.74
CA PRO A 123 15.56 15.46 -12.48
C PRO A 123 15.99 14.00 -12.56
N THR A 124 15.46 13.14 -11.67
CA THR A 124 15.76 11.69 -11.64
C THR A 124 14.69 10.84 -12.34
N THR A 125 13.68 11.44 -12.94
CA THR A 125 12.53 10.77 -13.54
C THR A 125 12.89 9.82 -14.70
N GLY A 126 11.94 8.96 -15.08
CA GLY A 126 11.98 8.24 -16.35
C GLY A 126 12.46 6.80 -16.28
N HIS A 127 12.44 6.17 -15.11
CA HIS A 127 12.95 4.81 -14.93
C HIS A 127 11.92 3.84 -14.34
N SER A 128 10.61 4.12 -14.48
CA SER A 128 9.56 3.21 -14.03
C SER A 128 9.64 1.83 -14.68
N ASP A 129 10.12 1.73 -15.92
CA ASP A 129 10.34 0.47 -16.62
C ASP A 129 11.34 -0.44 -15.88
N GLN A 130 12.42 0.12 -15.34
CA GLN A 130 13.39 -0.62 -14.53
C GLN A 130 12.77 -1.06 -13.20
N PHE A 131 11.98 -0.17 -12.56
CA PHE A 131 11.30 -0.51 -11.31
C PHE A 131 10.22 -1.57 -11.52
N ILE A 132 9.45 -1.48 -12.60
CA ILE A 132 8.48 -2.52 -13.00
C ILE A 132 9.20 -3.86 -13.25
N SER A 133 10.35 -3.82 -13.92
CA SER A 133 11.17 -5.03 -14.14
C SER A 133 11.68 -5.63 -12.83
N PHE A 134 12.06 -4.80 -11.85
CA PHE A 134 12.41 -5.23 -10.50
C PHE A 134 11.22 -5.91 -9.79
N LEU A 135 10.04 -5.28 -9.83
CA LEU A 135 8.82 -5.88 -9.26
C LEU A 135 8.54 -7.25 -9.87
N GLU A 136 8.61 -7.36 -11.19
CA GLU A 136 8.28 -8.57 -11.95
C GLU A 136 9.30 -9.69 -11.76
N LYS A 137 10.60 -9.37 -11.82
CA LYS A 137 11.66 -10.37 -11.96
C LYS A 137 12.47 -10.63 -10.70
N GLU A 138 12.38 -9.76 -9.71
CA GLU A 138 13.13 -9.91 -8.46
C GLU A 138 12.20 -9.94 -7.24
N LEU A 139 11.33 -8.94 -7.05
CA LEU A 139 10.51 -8.84 -5.85
C LEU A 139 9.42 -9.93 -5.79
N LYS A 140 8.61 -10.07 -6.85
CA LYS A 140 7.55 -11.12 -6.86
C LYS A 140 8.14 -12.52 -6.70
N PRO A 141 9.17 -12.94 -7.45
CA PRO A 141 9.83 -14.22 -7.25
C PRO A 141 10.42 -14.40 -5.85
N TYR A 142 10.98 -13.34 -5.25
CA TYR A 142 11.44 -13.37 -3.86
C TYR A 142 10.27 -13.71 -2.90
N VAL A 143 9.15 -13.00 -3.02
CA VAL A 143 7.97 -13.23 -2.18
C VAL A 143 7.43 -14.64 -2.39
N GLU A 144 7.29 -15.10 -3.63
CA GLU A 144 6.79 -16.43 -4.00
C GLU A 144 7.70 -17.57 -3.53
N SER A 145 9.02 -17.32 -3.40
CA SER A 145 9.95 -18.30 -2.86
C SER A 145 9.87 -18.46 -1.33
N HIS A 146 9.35 -17.45 -0.62
CA HIS A 146 9.22 -17.44 0.84
C HIS A 146 7.80 -17.76 1.32
N TYR A 147 6.80 -17.45 0.51
CA TYR A 147 5.38 -17.58 0.85
C TYR A 147 4.62 -18.24 -0.29
N LYS A 148 3.72 -19.15 0.03
CA LYS A 148 2.76 -19.67 -0.95
C LYS A 148 1.72 -18.58 -1.23
N THR A 149 1.70 -18.09 -2.46
CA THR A 149 0.86 -16.96 -2.84
C THR A 149 -0.36 -17.38 -3.66
N THR A 150 -1.42 -16.56 -3.59
CA THR A 150 -2.61 -16.67 -4.44
C THR A 150 -2.81 -15.35 -5.21
N ASP A 151 -3.92 -14.63 -4.98
CA ASP A 151 -4.18 -13.35 -5.62
C ASP A 151 -3.16 -12.28 -5.21
N THR A 152 -2.81 -11.42 -6.15
CA THR A 152 -1.88 -10.31 -5.94
C THR A 152 -2.56 -8.96 -6.12
N TYR A 153 -2.20 -8.03 -5.25
CA TYR A 153 -2.73 -6.67 -5.23
C TYR A 153 -1.59 -5.67 -5.34
N ILE A 154 -1.82 -4.55 -6.01
CA ILE A 154 -0.94 -3.39 -5.94
C ILE A 154 -1.73 -2.17 -5.44
N PHE A 155 -1.21 -1.51 -4.41
CA PHE A 155 -1.78 -0.30 -3.83
C PHE A 155 -0.83 0.87 -4.09
N GLY A 156 -1.33 1.93 -4.71
CA GLY A 156 -0.54 3.13 -4.97
C GLY A 156 -1.36 4.41 -4.97
N GLN A 157 -0.77 5.46 -4.40
CA GLN A 157 -1.32 6.82 -4.41
C GLN A 157 -0.40 7.76 -5.17
N SER A 158 -0.96 8.80 -5.80
CA SER A 158 -0.20 9.87 -6.45
C SER A 158 0.70 9.34 -7.57
N LEU A 159 2.02 9.51 -7.50
CA LEU A 159 2.97 8.87 -8.41
C LEU A 159 2.93 7.33 -8.30
N GLY A 160 2.65 6.78 -7.10
CA GLY A 160 2.38 5.34 -6.93
C GLY A 160 1.11 4.89 -7.67
N GLY A 161 0.08 5.74 -7.70
CA GLY A 161 -1.13 5.54 -8.51
C GLY A 161 -0.85 5.63 -10.01
N LEU A 162 0.04 6.53 -10.44
CA LEU A 162 0.54 6.61 -11.81
C LEU A 162 1.23 5.30 -12.21
N LEU A 163 2.16 4.81 -11.39
CA LEU A 163 2.88 3.55 -11.64
C LEU A 163 1.93 2.35 -11.67
N ALA A 164 0.97 2.27 -10.73
CA ALA A 164 -0.02 1.20 -10.73
C ALA A 164 -0.88 1.21 -12.00
N THR A 165 -1.24 2.41 -12.50
CA THR A 165 -1.95 2.58 -13.78
C THR A 165 -1.08 2.16 -14.97
N GLU A 166 0.19 2.54 -14.96
CA GLU A 166 1.15 2.14 -16.00
C GLU A 166 1.28 0.62 -16.08
N ILE A 167 1.42 -0.05 -14.92
CA ILE A 167 1.48 -1.52 -14.85
C ILE A 167 0.19 -2.14 -15.38
N LEU A 168 -0.99 -1.63 -14.95
CA LEU A 168 -2.29 -2.14 -15.42
C LEU A 168 -2.41 -2.08 -16.94
N LEU A 169 -1.92 -1.02 -17.56
CA LEU A 169 -2.06 -0.82 -19.01
C LEU A 169 -0.98 -1.53 -19.84
N LYS A 170 0.26 -1.59 -19.33
CA LYS A 170 1.41 -2.15 -20.10
C LYS A 170 1.75 -3.61 -19.74
N LYS A 171 1.45 -4.03 -18.50
CA LYS A 171 1.77 -5.34 -17.92
C LYS A 171 0.59 -5.89 -17.10
N PRO A 172 -0.61 -6.00 -17.68
CA PRO A 172 -1.82 -6.31 -16.91
C PRO A 172 -1.78 -7.66 -16.18
N GLU A 173 -0.95 -8.58 -16.61
CA GLU A 173 -0.78 -9.90 -16.00
C GLU A 173 -0.01 -9.89 -14.66
N MET A 174 0.68 -8.78 -14.34
CA MET A 174 1.49 -8.73 -13.12
C MET A 174 0.67 -8.81 -11.83
N PHE A 175 -0.52 -8.23 -11.81
CA PHE A 175 -1.39 -8.23 -10.64
C PHE A 175 -2.83 -8.59 -11.02
N ASN A 176 -3.56 -9.16 -10.05
CA ASN A 176 -4.98 -9.45 -10.19
C ASN A 176 -5.84 -8.22 -9.80
N ASN A 177 -5.37 -7.43 -8.82
CA ASN A 177 -6.16 -6.40 -8.20
C ASN A 177 -5.36 -5.10 -8.08
N TYR A 178 -5.97 -3.99 -8.43
CA TYR A 178 -5.36 -2.67 -8.50
C TYR A 178 -6.15 -1.67 -7.67
N PHE A 179 -5.47 -0.98 -6.75
CA PHE A 179 -6.00 0.15 -5.99
C PHE A 179 -5.23 1.39 -6.40
N ILE A 180 -5.85 2.18 -7.27
CA ILE A 180 -5.28 3.35 -7.93
C ILE A 180 -5.90 4.59 -7.29
N ILE A 181 -5.16 5.23 -6.37
CA ILE A 181 -5.69 6.30 -5.53
C ILE A 181 -5.05 7.61 -5.93
N SER A 182 -5.88 8.62 -6.26
CA SER A 182 -5.43 9.95 -6.68
C SER A 182 -4.25 9.91 -7.64
N PRO A 183 -4.34 9.16 -8.76
CA PRO A 183 -3.19 8.92 -9.61
C PRO A 183 -2.71 10.21 -10.29
N SER A 184 -1.39 10.42 -10.32
CA SER A 184 -0.76 11.58 -11.00
C SER A 184 -0.76 11.44 -12.53
N LEU A 185 -1.92 11.22 -13.13
CA LEU A 185 -2.06 10.96 -14.57
C LEU A 185 -1.83 12.20 -15.46
N TRP A 186 -1.69 13.38 -14.84
CA TRP A 186 -1.22 14.60 -15.51
C TRP A 186 0.23 14.49 -16.01
N TRP A 187 0.97 13.47 -15.55
CA TRP A 187 2.35 13.22 -15.96
C TRP A 187 2.48 13.14 -17.48
N ASP A 188 3.53 13.77 -18.02
CA ASP A 188 3.84 13.76 -19.44
C ASP A 188 2.63 14.14 -20.32
N ASP A 189 1.99 15.27 -20.00
CA ASP A 189 0.78 15.77 -20.68
C ASP A 189 -0.31 14.71 -20.85
N GLN A 190 -0.60 13.93 -19.81
CA GLN A 190 -1.57 12.83 -19.81
C GLN A 190 -1.33 11.75 -20.90
N SER A 191 -0.08 11.54 -21.27
CA SER A 191 0.28 10.61 -22.35
C SER A 191 -0.23 9.18 -22.10
N LEU A 192 -0.25 8.75 -20.82
CA LEU A 192 -0.76 7.43 -20.44
C LEU A 192 -2.27 7.30 -20.67
N ILE A 193 -3.06 8.33 -20.34
CA ILE A 193 -4.52 8.39 -20.61
C ILE A 193 -4.75 8.34 -22.12
N LYS A 194 -4.00 9.15 -22.89
CA LYS A 194 -4.10 9.20 -24.35
C LYS A 194 -3.88 7.84 -25.01
N GLN A 195 -2.98 7.02 -24.45
CA GLN A 195 -2.62 5.69 -24.96
C GLN A 195 -3.50 4.56 -24.39
N ALA A 196 -4.28 4.81 -23.32
CA ALA A 196 -4.95 3.77 -22.55
C ALA A 196 -5.85 2.86 -23.37
N LYS A 197 -6.68 3.42 -24.28
CA LYS A 197 -7.57 2.62 -25.13
C LYS A 197 -6.80 1.66 -26.02
N GLN A 198 -5.70 2.10 -26.63
CA GLN A 198 -4.84 1.27 -27.49
C GLN A 198 -4.15 0.16 -26.68
N LEU A 199 -3.64 0.47 -25.49
CA LEU A 199 -3.00 -0.50 -24.62
C LEU A 199 -4.01 -1.56 -24.15
N LEU A 200 -5.20 -1.14 -23.72
CA LEU A 200 -6.28 -2.04 -23.30
C LEU A 200 -6.76 -2.96 -24.41
N SER A 201 -6.78 -2.51 -25.68
CA SER A 201 -7.20 -3.37 -26.77
C SER A 201 -6.33 -4.62 -26.94
N LYS A 202 -5.07 -4.56 -26.51
CA LYS A 202 -4.09 -5.65 -26.56
C LYS A 202 -4.02 -6.46 -25.25
N SER A 203 -4.62 -5.97 -24.15
CA SER A 203 -4.59 -6.64 -22.86
C SER A 203 -5.47 -7.88 -22.84
N PRO A 204 -5.08 -8.96 -22.14
CA PRO A 204 -5.92 -10.13 -21.95
C PRO A 204 -7.15 -9.79 -21.09
N ASP A 205 -8.26 -10.51 -21.30
CA ASP A 205 -9.47 -10.39 -20.48
C ASP A 205 -9.46 -11.38 -19.30
N THR A 206 -8.37 -11.41 -18.55
CA THR A 206 -8.26 -12.18 -17.30
C THR A 206 -8.99 -11.47 -16.16
N LYS A 207 -9.48 -12.23 -15.17
CA LYS A 207 -10.19 -11.66 -14.02
C LYS A 207 -9.37 -10.60 -13.31
N LYS A 208 -9.96 -9.40 -13.14
CA LYS A 208 -9.35 -8.27 -12.43
C LYS A 208 -10.36 -7.49 -11.60
N PHE A 209 -9.86 -6.94 -10.52
CA PHE A 209 -10.55 -5.89 -9.78
C PHE A 209 -9.70 -4.61 -9.84
N VAL A 210 -10.31 -3.52 -10.29
CA VAL A 210 -9.65 -2.22 -10.40
C VAL A 210 -10.50 -1.19 -9.65
N TYR A 211 -9.93 -0.61 -8.61
CA TYR A 211 -10.55 0.47 -7.86
C TYR A 211 -9.78 1.77 -8.13
N VAL A 212 -10.50 2.77 -8.62
CA VAL A 212 -9.97 4.12 -8.87
C VAL A 212 -10.67 5.10 -7.94
N SER A 213 -9.92 5.98 -7.30
CA SER A 213 -10.50 7.02 -6.46
C SER A 213 -9.73 8.32 -6.54
N VAL A 214 -10.40 9.41 -6.18
CA VAL A 214 -9.82 10.76 -6.10
C VAL A 214 -10.57 11.58 -5.05
N GLY A 215 -9.87 12.48 -4.36
CA GLY A 215 -10.46 13.42 -3.42
C GLY A 215 -11.14 14.57 -4.15
N LYS A 216 -12.36 14.93 -3.73
CA LYS A 216 -13.08 16.07 -4.31
C LYS A 216 -12.35 17.40 -4.09
N GLY A 217 -11.60 17.51 -2.98
CA GLY A 217 -10.78 18.68 -2.65
C GLY A 217 -9.42 18.76 -3.37
N GLU A 218 -9.19 17.92 -4.38
CA GLU A 218 -7.94 17.92 -5.14
C GLU A 218 -7.96 18.91 -6.31
N HIS A 219 -6.79 19.13 -6.91
CA HIS A 219 -6.70 19.95 -8.11
C HIS A 219 -7.60 19.41 -9.22
N PRO A 220 -8.35 20.27 -9.96
CA PRO A 220 -9.32 19.82 -10.97
C PRO A 220 -8.76 18.86 -12.02
N VAL A 221 -7.47 18.98 -12.38
CA VAL A 221 -6.80 18.06 -13.31
C VAL A 221 -6.75 16.64 -12.72
N MET A 222 -6.43 16.48 -11.43
CA MET A 222 -6.40 15.18 -10.77
C MET A 222 -7.77 14.50 -10.80
N VAL A 223 -8.81 15.27 -10.49
CA VAL A 223 -10.21 14.78 -10.51
C VAL A 223 -10.58 14.32 -11.91
N LYS A 224 -10.39 15.18 -12.91
CA LYS A 224 -10.72 14.90 -14.32
C LYS A 224 -9.95 13.70 -14.86
N ASP A 225 -8.67 13.58 -14.53
CA ASP A 225 -7.82 12.51 -15.02
C ASP A 225 -8.21 11.15 -14.41
N ALA A 226 -8.56 11.13 -13.11
CA ALA A 226 -9.07 9.94 -12.44
C ALA A 226 -10.44 9.48 -13.00
N GLU A 227 -11.34 10.40 -13.30
CA GLU A 227 -12.61 10.12 -13.97
C GLU A 227 -12.36 9.57 -15.39
N SER A 228 -11.45 10.21 -16.14
CA SER A 228 -11.13 9.82 -17.50
C SER A 228 -10.58 8.39 -17.59
N ILE A 229 -9.64 8.04 -16.72
CA ILE A 229 -9.09 6.66 -16.74
C ILE A 229 -10.15 5.65 -16.29
N TYR A 230 -10.98 5.97 -15.29
CA TYR A 230 -12.10 5.11 -14.90
C TYR A 230 -13.04 4.85 -16.08
N ASP A 231 -13.47 5.87 -16.80
CA ASP A 231 -14.38 5.75 -17.94
C ASP A 231 -13.76 4.89 -19.05
N ILE A 232 -12.47 5.06 -19.35
CA ILE A 232 -11.76 4.24 -20.32
C ILE A 232 -11.72 2.77 -19.88
N LEU A 233 -11.41 2.50 -18.62
CA LEU A 233 -11.37 1.14 -18.09
C LEU A 233 -12.76 0.49 -18.07
N LYS A 234 -13.78 1.22 -17.64
CA LYS A 234 -15.17 0.75 -17.56
C LYS A 234 -15.75 0.39 -18.92
N ASN A 235 -15.41 1.19 -19.93
CA ASN A 235 -15.88 1.02 -21.31
C ASN A 235 -14.93 0.17 -22.19
N SER A 236 -13.96 -0.53 -21.59
CA SER A 236 -12.95 -1.30 -22.34
C SER A 236 -13.42 -2.63 -22.93
N ASN A 237 -14.70 -3.00 -22.72
CA ASN A 237 -15.28 -4.30 -23.12
C ASN A 237 -14.60 -5.53 -22.46
N LYS A 238 -13.86 -5.35 -21.36
CA LYS A 238 -13.27 -6.45 -20.57
C LYS A 238 -14.35 -7.04 -19.65
N LYS A 239 -14.90 -8.20 -20.03
CA LYS A 239 -16.03 -8.83 -19.34
C LYS A 239 -15.66 -9.38 -17.97
N ASN A 240 -14.39 -9.75 -17.79
CA ASN A 240 -13.86 -10.31 -16.56
C ASN A 240 -13.27 -9.25 -15.60
N TRP A 241 -13.38 -7.96 -15.96
CA TRP A 241 -12.91 -6.85 -15.12
C TRP A 241 -14.06 -6.26 -14.31
N THR A 242 -13.87 -6.17 -13.01
CA THR A 242 -14.71 -5.35 -12.12
C THR A 242 -13.99 -4.02 -11.93
N VAL A 243 -14.58 -2.94 -12.44
CA VAL A 243 -13.99 -1.59 -12.34
C VAL A 243 -14.92 -0.73 -11.49
N GLU A 244 -14.40 -0.23 -10.38
CA GLU A 244 -15.10 0.61 -9.40
C GLU A 244 -14.45 1.99 -9.33
N TYR A 245 -15.26 3.02 -9.09
CA TYR A 245 -14.80 4.40 -8.88
C TYR A 245 -15.41 5.00 -7.63
N LYS A 246 -14.64 5.84 -6.95
CA LYS A 246 -15.14 6.61 -5.81
C LYS A 246 -14.55 8.02 -5.78
N MET A 247 -15.43 9.02 -5.89
CA MET A 247 -15.13 10.39 -5.45
C MET A 247 -15.21 10.43 -3.93
N MET A 248 -14.14 10.87 -3.28
CA MET A 248 -14.05 11.02 -1.83
C MET A 248 -14.39 12.46 -1.44
N GLU A 249 -15.67 12.70 -1.08
CA GLU A 249 -16.26 14.04 -0.87
C GLU A 249 -15.58 14.88 0.21
N GLY A 250 -15.03 14.26 1.25
CA GLY A 250 -14.39 14.93 2.38
C GLY A 250 -12.87 14.92 2.38
N ASP A 251 -12.24 14.49 1.28
CA ASP A 251 -10.80 14.30 1.22
C ASP A 251 -10.13 15.16 0.16
N ASN A 252 -8.85 15.40 0.38
CA ASN A 252 -7.91 15.98 -0.57
C ASN A 252 -6.74 15.03 -0.78
N HIS A 253 -5.76 15.45 -1.56
CA HIS A 253 -4.59 14.61 -1.91
C HIS A 253 -3.81 14.07 -0.71
N ALA A 254 -3.75 14.81 0.40
CA ALA A 254 -3.00 14.43 1.59
C ALA A 254 -3.77 13.47 2.53
N THR A 255 -5.10 13.46 2.47
CA THR A 255 -5.93 12.73 3.46
C THR A 255 -6.60 11.48 2.90
N ILE A 256 -6.63 11.31 1.59
CA ILE A 256 -7.47 10.34 0.90
C ILE A 256 -7.07 8.88 1.13
N LEU A 257 -5.77 8.56 1.24
CA LEU A 257 -5.29 7.19 1.08
C LEU A 257 -5.99 6.18 2.00
N HIS A 258 -5.94 6.41 3.31
CA HIS A 258 -6.48 5.46 4.30
C HIS A 258 -7.98 5.21 4.09
N ARG A 259 -8.76 6.29 3.94
CA ARG A 259 -10.20 6.19 3.74
C ARG A 259 -10.57 5.56 2.41
N SER A 260 -9.83 5.88 1.37
CA SER A 260 -10.03 5.30 0.05
C SER A 260 -9.70 3.81 0.02
N LEU A 261 -8.62 3.37 0.66
CA LEU A 261 -8.32 1.94 0.81
C LEU A 261 -9.44 1.22 1.55
N TYR A 262 -9.94 1.81 2.64
CA TYR A 262 -11.09 1.26 3.39
C TYR A 262 -12.30 1.05 2.47
N GLU A 263 -12.72 2.10 1.74
CA GLU A 263 -13.87 2.04 0.82
C GLU A 263 -13.69 1.01 -0.31
N GLY A 264 -12.49 0.96 -0.90
CA GLY A 264 -12.18 -0.02 -1.94
C GLY A 264 -12.19 -1.46 -1.43
N LEU A 265 -11.67 -1.68 -0.23
CA LEU A 265 -11.70 -3.00 0.41
C LEU A 265 -13.12 -3.42 0.81
N VAL A 266 -13.97 -2.50 1.26
CA VAL A 266 -15.42 -2.78 1.50
C VAL A 266 -16.11 -3.19 0.21
N LYS A 267 -15.81 -2.54 -0.91
CA LYS A 267 -16.36 -2.91 -2.23
C LYS A 267 -15.96 -4.32 -2.64
N MET A 268 -14.71 -4.68 -2.39
CA MET A 268 -14.16 -5.98 -2.77
C MET A 268 -14.54 -7.09 -1.78
N PHE A 269 -14.58 -6.79 -0.49
CA PHE A 269 -14.85 -7.70 0.60
C PHE A 269 -15.98 -7.18 1.49
N PRO A 270 -17.23 -7.20 1.04
CA PRO A 270 -18.35 -6.69 1.81
C PRO A 270 -18.48 -7.41 3.15
N TYR A 271 -18.89 -6.67 4.19
CA TYR A 271 -19.21 -7.26 5.49
C TYR A 271 -20.34 -8.30 5.32
N LYS A 272 -20.18 -9.44 5.97
CA LYS A 272 -21.21 -10.48 6.06
C LYS A 272 -21.44 -10.76 7.53
N GLU A 273 -22.68 -10.60 7.95
CA GLU A 273 -23.04 -11.00 9.31
C GLU A 273 -22.71 -12.48 9.54
N PRO A 274 -22.12 -12.82 10.69
CA PRO A 274 -21.95 -14.21 11.08
C PRO A 274 -23.32 -14.91 11.08
N LYS A 275 -23.42 -16.07 10.45
CA LYS A 275 -24.64 -16.88 10.47
C LYS A 275 -24.79 -17.56 11.83
#